data_17ef8315a0beb9dfbcdc58eba9ba64c6
#
_entry.id   17ef8315a0beb9dfbcdc58eba9ba64c6
#
_cell.length_a   1.000
_cell.length_b   1.000
_cell.length_c   1.000
_cell.angle_alpha   90.00
_cell.angle_beta   90.00
_cell.angle_gamma   90.00
#
_symmetry.space_group_name_H-M   'P 1'
#
loop_
_entity.id
_entity.type
_entity.pdbx_description
1 polymer ?
#
loop_
_entity_poly.entity_id
_entity_poly.type
_entity_poly.pdbx_seq_one_letter_code
_entity_poly.pdbx_strand_id
1 'polypeptide(L)'
;MRKKLIALLLAAVTTVSLLSGCGADSGVMDTANANAVAGGNSNLPVVTWKMGSTWGAGNVHFTVDQRFGEILSQLTGGRFTVTNYSEGELCSAKELFDYVSQGTIQCGGDWGGYWSGKDTAFE
;
A
#
# COMPACT_ATOMS: atom_id res chain seq x y z
N MET A 1 -48.90 -26.24 34.21
CA MET A 1 -48.59 -26.44 32.77
C MET A 1 -47.84 -25.28 32.10
N ARG A 2 -47.85 -24.08 32.64
CA ARG A 2 -47.16 -22.90 32.01
C ARG A 2 -45.62 -22.92 32.10
N LYS A 3 -45.02 -23.59 33.09
CA LYS A 3 -43.55 -23.64 33.31
C LYS A 3 -42.82 -24.58 32.35
N LYS A 4 -43.49 -25.57 31.75
CA LYS A 4 -42.91 -26.54 30.80
C LYS A 4 -42.89 -25.99 29.36
N LEU A 5 -43.74 -25.03 29.01
CA LEU A 5 -43.80 -24.42 27.69
C LEU A 5 -42.69 -23.35 27.52
N ILE A 6 -42.27 -22.70 28.60
CA ILE A 6 -41.21 -21.69 28.58
C ILE A 6 -39.83 -22.34 28.38
N ALA A 7 -39.63 -23.55 28.91
CA ALA A 7 -38.35 -24.28 28.76
C ALA A 7 -38.17 -24.81 27.31
N LEU A 8 -39.23 -25.04 26.56
CA LEU A 8 -39.14 -25.52 25.16
C LEU A 8 -38.86 -24.38 24.16
N LEU A 9 -39.21 -23.15 24.50
CA LEU A 9 -38.96 -21.98 23.66
C LEU A 9 -37.56 -21.40 23.78
N LEU A 10 -36.84 -21.69 24.87
CA LEU A 10 -35.46 -21.26 25.06
C LEU A 10 -34.43 -22.20 24.40
N ALA A 11 -34.81 -23.44 24.07
CA ALA A 11 -33.89 -24.41 23.47
C ALA A 11 -33.78 -24.27 21.94
N ALA A 12 -34.65 -23.48 21.28
CA ALA A 12 -34.70 -23.35 19.82
C ALA A 12 -33.85 -22.16 19.25
N VAL A 13 -33.26 -21.33 20.10
CA VAL A 13 -32.54 -20.10 19.64
C VAL A 13 -31.02 -20.30 19.59
N THR A 14 -30.46 -21.40 20.07
CA THR A 14 -29.00 -21.57 20.22
C THR A 14 -28.33 -22.39 19.11
N THR A 15 -29.01 -22.77 18.03
CA THR A 15 -28.47 -23.68 16.99
C THR A 15 -28.22 -23.03 15.61
N VAL A 16 -28.31 -21.71 15.45
CA VAL A 16 -28.17 -21.08 14.12
C VAL A 16 -26.84 -20.33 13.91
N SER A 17 -25.89 -20.31 14.87
CA SER A 17 -24.67 -19.47 14.77
C SER A 17 -23.34 -20.20 14.52
N LEU A 18 -23.35 -21.45 13.99
CA LEU A 18 -22.10 -22.19 13.76
C LEU A 18 -21.93 -22.76 12.34
N LEU A 19 -22.47 -22.10 11.32
CA LEU A 19 -22.18 -22.46 9.92
C LEU A 19 -21.74 -21.23 9.11
N SER A 20 -20.76 -20.48 9.61
CA SER A 20 -19.93 -19.62 8.75
C SER A 20 -18.54 -20.25 8.67
N GLY A 21 -18.51 -21.48 8.18
CA GLY A 21 -17.28 -22.21 7.88
C GLY A 21 -16.66 -21.69 6.61
N CYS A 22 -15.35 -21.52 6.66
CA CYS A 22 -14.44 -21.26 5.55
C CYS A 22 -14.81 -22.06 4.31
N GLY A 23 -15.33 -21.39 3.29
CA GLY A 23 -15.30 -21.85 1.92
C GLY A 23 -13.93 -21.50 1.34
N ALA A 24 -13.05 -22.49 1.18
CA ALA A 24 -11.89 -22.36 0.31
C ALA A 24 -12.44 -22.40 -1.12
N ASP A 25 -12.70 -21.23 -1.69
CA ASP A 25 -13.03 -21.11 -3.11
C ASP A 25 -11.76 -20.76 -3.86
N SER A 26 -11.26 -21.72 -4.62
CA SER A 26 -10.19 -21.55 -5.61
C SER A 26 -10.82 -20.89 -6.84
N GLY A 27 -11.19 -19.62 -6.71
CA GLY A 27 -11.74 -18.78 -7.79
C GLY A 27 -10.70 -17.82 -8.32
N VAL A 28 -10.38 -18.03 -9.59
CA VAL A 28 -9.86 -17.09 -10.58
C VAL A 28 -9.82 -15.65 -10.07
N MET A 29 -8.63 -15.02 -10.09
CA MET A 29 -8.45 -13.58 -9.90
C MET A 29 -9.28 -12.82 -10.93
N ASP A 30 -10.47 -12.43 -10.57
CA ASP A 30 -11.23 -11.40 -11.27
C ASP A 30 -10.59 -10.05 -11.00
N THR A 31 -10.04 -9.46 -12.03
CA THR A 31 -9.39 -8.15 -12.08
C THR A 31 -10.38 -6.99 -11.96
N ALA A 32 -11.46 -7.14 -11.23
CA ALA A 32 -12.51 -6.12 -11.15
C ALA A 32 -13.08 -5.99 -9.75
N ASN A 33 -12.30 -5.56 -8.80
CA ASN A 33 -12.81 -4.75 -7.67
C ASN A 33 -11.71 -4.08 -6.84
N ALA A 34 -10.99 -3.12 -7.43
CA ALA A 34 -10.04 -2.26 -6.70
C ALA A 34 -10.72 -1.21 -5.80
N ASN A 35 -12.03 -1.34 -5.53
CA ASN A 35 -12.81 -0.33 -4.80
C ASN A 35 -13.13 -0.70 -3.34
N ALA A 36 -12.47 -1.69 -2.74
CA ALA A 36 -12.81 -2.15 -1.39
C ALA A 36 -11.71 -1.92 -0.34
N VAL A 37 -10.90 -0.88 -0.45
CA VAL A 37 -10.03 -0.43 0.66
C VAL A 37 -10.34 1.03 1.03
N ALA A 38 -11.60 1.37 1.13
CA ALA A 38 -12.07 2.64 1.68
C ALA A 38 -12.27 2.52 3.20
N GLY A 39 -11.22 2.09 3.92
CA GLY A 39 -11.19 2.01 5.38
C GLY A 39 -10.10 2.88 6.00
N GLY A 40 -9.59 3.87 5.27
CA GLY A 40 -8.62 4.81 5.82
C GLY A 40 -9.25 5.63 6.94
N ASN A 41 -8.65 5.58 8.14
CA ASN A 41 -9.05 6.42 9.26
C ASN A 41 -9.04 7.89 8.82
N SER A 42 -10.21 8.52 8.75
CA SER A 42 -10.39 9.91 8.28
C SER A 42 -9.64 10.95 9.11
N ASN A 43 -9.13 10.57 10.29
CA ASN A 43 -8.38 11.44 11.19
C ASN A 43 -6.86 11.46 10.90
N LEU A 44 -6.36 10.66 9.96
CA LEU A 44 -4.95 10.71 9.57
C LEU A 44 -4.64 11.98 8.77
N PRO A 45 -3.45 12.57 8.91
CA PRO A 45 -3.06 13.74 8.13
C PRO A 45 -3.00 13.43 6.62
N VAL A 46 -3.19 14.45 5.81
CA VAL A 46 -2.92 14.37 4.38
C VAL A 46 -1.42 14.58 4.18
N VAL A 47 -0.77 13.67 3.45
CA VAL A 47 0.67 13.69 3.20
C VAL A 47 0.92 13.69 1.69
N THR A 48 1.81 14.56 1.24
CA THR A 48 2.26 14.59 -0.16
C THR A 48 3.78 14.52 -0.18
N TRP A 49 4.31 13.50 -0.85
CA TRP A 49 5.74 13.32 -1.06
C TRP A 49 6.14 13.56 -2.51
N LYS A 50 7.38 14.02 -2.69
CA LYS A 50 8.09 13.99 -3.96
C LYS A 50 9.05 12.82 -3.94
N MET A 51 9.02 12.01 -4.98
CA MET A 51 9.92 10.88 -5.19
C MET A 51 10.72 11.12 -6.46
N GLY A 52 12.03 11.26 -6.33
CA GLY A 52 12.93 11.23 -7.47
C GLY A 52 13.25 9.80 -7.88
N SER A 53 13.58 9.57 -9.13
CA SER A 53 14.02 8.28 -9.64
C SER A 53 15.35 8.40 -10.36
N THR A 54 16.19 7.39 -10.25
CA THR A 54 17.41 7.25 -11.07
C THR A 54 17.11 6.70 -12.46
N TRP A 55 15.85 6.40 -12.74
CA TRP A 55 15.40 5.80 -13.99
C TRP A 55 14.64 6.83 -14.85
N GLY A 56 14.96 6.84 -16.16
CA GLY A 56 14.23 7.67 -17.12
C GLY A 56 12.78 7.23 -17.31
N ALA A 57 11.92 8.14 -17.76
CA ALA A 57 10.46 7.95 -17.89
C ALA A 57 10.02 6.72 -18.71
N GLY A 58 10.84 6.25 -19.67
CA GLY A 58 10.56 5.03 -20.45
C GLY A 58 11.05 3.73 -19.83
N ASN A 59 11.65 3.77 -18.65
CA ASN A 59 12.25 2.61 -17.99
C ASN A 59 11.22 1.88 -17.13
N VAL A 60 11.25 0.53 -17.16
CA VAL A 60 10.35 -0.31 -16.36
C VAL A 60 10.49 -0.05 -14.85
N HIS A 61 11.68 0.26 -14.36
CA HIS A 61 11.88 0.58 -12.94
C HIS A 61 11.18 1.88 -12.54
N PHE A 62 11.13 2.88 -13.42
CA PHE A 62 10.33 4.08 -13.17
C PHE A 62 8.84 3.76 -13.05
N THR A 63 8.34 2.80 -13.85
CA THR A 63 6.95 2.32 -13.71
C THR A 63 6.70 1.68 -12.35
N VAL A 64 7.70 0.97 -11.78
CA VAL A 64 7.62 0.41 -10.43
C VAL A 64 7.54 1.52 -9.38
N ASP A 65 8.33 2.58 -9.52
CA ASP A 65 8.28 3.76 -8.63
C ASP A 65 6.90 4.44 -8.67
N GLN A 66 6.32 4.59 -9.86
CA GLN A 66 4.96 5.11 -10.02
C GLN A 66 3.92 4.20 -9.34
N ARG A 67 4.06 2.88 -9.52
CA ARG A 67 3.16 1.90 -8.91
C ARG A 67 3.20 1.92 -7.38
N PHE A 68 4.37 2.17 -6.80
CA PHE A 68 4.50 2.39 -5.35
C PHE A 68 3.61 3.55 -4.87
N GLY A 69 3.66 4.70 -5.54
CA GLY A 69 2.83 5.86 -5.22
C GLY A 69 1.33 5.59 -5.36
N GLU A 70 0.93 4.88 -6.42
CA GLU A 70 -0.46 4.48 -6.64
C GLU A 70 -0.98 3.57 -5.51
N ILE A 71 -0.20 2.55 -5.11
CA ILE A 71 -0.57 1.63 -4.03
C ILE A 71 -0.73 2.38 -2.72
N LEU A 72 0.20 3.26 -2.37
CA LEU A 72 0.09 4.08 -1.16
C LEU A 72 -1.17 4.95 -1.16
N SER A 73 -1.48 5.57 -2.30
CA SER A 73 -2.70 6.36 -2.43
C SER A 73 -3.95 5.50 -2.25
N GLN A 74 -4.00 4.31 -2.85
CA GLN A 74 -5.11 3.37 -2.70
C GLN A 74 -5.28 2.90 -1.25
N LEU A 75 -4.20 2.48 -0.60
CA LEU A 75 -4.20 1.98 0.79
C LEU A 75 -4.63 3.06 1.80
N THR A 76 -4.38 4.31 1.49
CA THR A 76 -4.67 5.43 2.39
C THR A 76 -5.94 6.21 2.01
N GLY A 77 -6.68 5.75 1.01
CA GLY A 77 -7.87 6.45 0.51
C GLY A 77 -7.53 7.84 -0.05
N GLY A 78 -6.38 7.98 -0.71
CA GLY A 78 -5.89 9.24 -1.29
C GLY A 78 -5.24 10.20 -0.28
N ARG A 79 -5.09 9.82 0.97
CA ARG A 79 -4.50 10.69 2.01
C ARG A 79 -2.99 10.76 1.96
N PHE A 80 -2.34 9.73 1.41
CA PHE A 80 -0.92 9.72 1.12
C PHE A 80 -0.73 9.70 -0.40
N THR A 81 -0.10 10.73 -0.94
CA THR A 81 0.17 10.85 -2.38
C THR A 81 1.66 11.00 -2.63
N VAL A 82 2.16 10.39 -3.69
CA VAL A 82 3.54 10.51 -4.14
C VAL A 82 3.53 11.05 -5.57
N THR A 83 4.23 12.17 -5.78
CA THR A 83 4.51 12.68 -7.12
C THR A 83 5.87 12.13 -7.55
N ASN A 84 5.87 11.32 -8.60
CA ASN A 84 7.08 10.70 -9.13
C ASN A 84 7.71 11.58 -10.20
N TYR A 85 9.03 11.72 -10.15
CA TYR A 85 9.86 12.45 -11.09
C TYR A 85 10.92 11.51 -11.66
N SER A 86 11.01 11.46 -12.98
CA SER A 86 12.02 10.65 -13.66
C SER A 86 13.42 11.26 -13.52
N GLU A 87 14.44 10.49 -13.91
CA GLU A 87 15.83 10.95 -13.92
C GLU A 87 15.96 12.30 -14.62
N GLY A 88 16.67 13.23 -13.98
CA GLY A 88 16.96 14.56 -14.51
C GLY A 88 15.87 15.61 -14.28
N GLU A 89 14.66 15.24 -13.81
CA GLU A 89 13.60 16.22 -13.54
C GLU A 89 13.82 17.01 -12.24
N LEU A 90 14.37 16.38 -11.20
CA LEU A 90 14.70 17.05 -9.92
C LEU A 90 16.21 17.16 -9.71
N CYS A 91 16.94 16.10 -10.02
CA CYS A 91 18.38 15.99 -9.87
C CYS A 91 18.91 14.89 -10.79
N SER A 92 20.21 14.80 -10.95
CA SER A 92 20.82 13.66 -11.65
C SER A 92 20.75 12.39 -10.81
N ALA A 93 20.84 11.21 -11.46
CA ALA A 93 20.86 9.92 -10.78
C ALA A 93 21.87 9.86 -9.63
N LYS A 94 23.06 10.43 -9.83
CA LYS A 94 24.15 10.41 -8.84
C LYS A 94 23.97 11.38 -7.67
N GLU A 95 23.03 12.29 -7.73
CA GLU A 95 22.70 13.25 -6.67
C GLU A 95 21.49 12.83 -5.84
N LEU A 96 20.72 11.87 -6.33
CA LEU A 96 19.45 11.48 -5.71
C LEU A 96 19.59 11.11 -4.23
N PHE A 97 20.60 10.31 -3.89
CA PHE A 97 20.87 9.93 -2.50
C PHE A 97 21.11 11.16 -1.60
N ASP A 98 21.88 12.11 -2.09
CA ASP A 98 22.21 13.34 -1.33
C ASP A 98 20.96 14.22 -1.16
N TYR A 99 20.11 14.32 -2.17
CA TYR A 99 18.84 15.05 -2.12
C TYR A 99 17.87 14.47 -1.08
N VAL A 100 17.79 13.12 -1.00
CA VAL A 100 16.97 12.45 0.01
C VAL A 100 17.57 12.62 1.40
N SER A 101 18.89 12.41 1.55
CA SER A 101 19.57 12.51 2.85
C SER A 101 19.51 13.91 3.44
N GLN A 102 19.49 14.94 2.60
CA GLN A 102 19.34 16.35 3.01
C GLN A 102 17.87 16.75 3.21
N GLY A 103 16.93 15.88 2.90
CA GLY A 103 15.50 16.18 3.02
C GLY A 103 14.94 17.12 1.94
N THR A 104 15.68 17.34 0.85
CA THR A 104 15.22 18.16 -0.29
C THR A 104 14.01 17.51 -0.97
N ILE A 105 14.01 16.19 -1.05
CA ILE A 105 12.89 15.35 -1.45
C ILE A 105 12.70 14.26 -0.41
N GLN A 106 11.50 13.67 -0.36
CA GLN A 106 11.11 12.77 0.71
C GLN A 106 11.58 11.32 0.49
N CYS A 107 11.69 10.87 -0.75
CA CYS A 107 12.16 9.52 -1.09
C CYS A 107 12.74 9.46 -2.50
N GLY A 108 13.40 8.34 -2.81
CA GLY A 108 13.98 8.07 -4.12
C GLY A 108 13.83 6.62 -4.53
N GLY A 109 13.61 6.37 -5.82
CA GLY A 109 13.71 5.07 -6.46
C GLY A 109 15.10 4.87 -7.04
N ASP A 110 15.86 3.91 -6.51
CA ASP A 110 17.28 3.80 -6.82
C ASP A 110 17.78 2.35 -6.71
N TRP A 111 18.99 2.11 -7.21
CA TRP A 111 19.73 0.89 -7.02
C TRP A 111 20.90 1.11 -6.07
N GLY A 112 20.89 0.40 -4.94
CA GLY A 112 21.91 0.56 -3.89
C GLY A 112 23.35 0.48 -4.42
N GLY A 113 23.63 -0.34 -5.42
CA GLY A 113 24.96 -0.46 -6.00
C GLY A 113 25.58 0.82 -6.55
N TYR A 114 24.78 1.85 -6.83
CA TYR A 114 25.35 3.18 -7.18
C TYR A 114 26.09 3.85 -6.00
N TRP A 115 25.84 3.40 -4.79
CA TRP A 115 26.30 4.02 -3.55
C TRP A 115 27.36 3.20 -2.81
N SER A 116 27.81 2.08 -3.38
CA SER A 116 28.88 1.22 -2.80
C SER A 116 30.15 2.01 -2.48
N GLY A 117 30.47 3.06 -3.25
CA GLY A 117 31.55 3.98 -2.94
C GLY A 117 31.32 4.91 -1.74
N LYS A 118 30.08 5.01 -1.23
CA LYS A 118 29.75 5.78 -0.02
C LYS A 118 29.78 4.91 1.23
N ASP A 119 29.26 3.69 1.13
CA ASP A 119 29.25 2.72 2.22
C ASP A 119 29.17 1.30 1.66
N THR A 120 29.97 0.38 2.23
CA THR A 120 30.02 -1.04 1.84
C THR A 120 28.69 -1.76 2.12
N ALA A 121 27.81 -1.21 2.93
CA ALA A 121 26.46 -1.76 3.13
C ALA A 121 25.59 -1.75 1.86
N PHE A 122 26.02 -1.04 0.82
CA PHE A 122 25.36 -0.98 -0.50
C PHE A 122 25.93 -1.97 -1.53
N GLU A 123 26.83 -2.86 -1.14
CA GLU A 123 27.43 -3.89 -2.01
C GLU A 123 26.54 -5.15 -2.14
#